data_8149cfcf20032411c72e1d1a11a01764
#
_entry.id   8149cfcf20032411c72e1d1a11a01764
#
_cell.length_a   1.000
_cell.length_b   1.000
_cell.length_c   1.000
_cell.angle_alpha   90.00
_cell.angle_beta   90.00
_cell.angle_gamma   90.00
#
_symmetry.space_group_name_H-M   'P 1'
#
loop_
_entity.id
_entity.type
_entity.pdbx_description
1 polymer ?
#
loop_
_entity_poly.entity_id
_entity_poly.type
_entity_poly.pdbx_seq_one_letter_code
_entity_poly.pdbx_strand_id
1 'polypeptide(L)'
;MLESHVRSQQPQPQSKRYQARLFSKPKKLAALCLICTLGWLVWHYQHQSSKLEQLKSPQESASIVRRSLSPDARRSQLQLLASVEESRDLSPAQLRDRHRARYLLAADLIEQQQGKLALTYLEGLAQDYPLLRPQILFKTAQAYQQNKQEQAAQKTFKYLIKNYPQHPLTANALSLLEDNKAQQIARLIKEFPDHPITQKIARQRLRQNPDQFELLMLLARYSRDSDLNAVRDRLVLEYPARLTPEDWEAIANGYWRVAEHRKAADAYTFAVPTPRNLYRAARGFHRNGNLSTASTAYQKLLGEYHDARETGLALIYLASISSGDEAVVYLEKAIAQFPQDAPQAYRLKANIHERFGKYEAANDSRQKLLNQYSDSAAAAQYRWQTAQKLAANGNKSGAWEWMQPVVKSNQELDFAPKAIYWTGKWAIETNNPEAAKTAFNRVIELYPQSYWAWRSAVMLGWNVGDFERLRPLSPALDLTKIYSPLPMGSEALQELYLLGQYYDAWLLLQSEIEQPQQLSVNEQFTEGLIELELGHYSQGIQSIWELTQRETPQELEQWRALRQTKAYWQGLFPFPYHE
;
A
#
# COMPACT_ATOMS: atom_id res chain seq x y z
N MET A 1 -40.12 -50.19 24.72
CA MET A 1 -40.93 -50.51 25.96
C MET A 1 -40.90 -49.30 26.86
N LEU A 2 -42.16 -48.84 27.18
CA LEU A 2 -42.55 -47.89 28.25
C LEU A 2 -42.12 -46.43 28.01
N GLU A 3 -42.91 -45.62 27.40
CA GLU A 3 -44.07 -44.78 27.81
C GLU A 3 -44.14 -44.43 29.29
N SER A 4 -44.11 -43.11 29.60
CA SER A 4 -45.05 -42.55 30.58
C SER A 4 -45.13 -41.01 30.42
N HIS A 5 -46.36 -40.59 30.14
CA HIS A 5 -46.93 -39.25 30.19
C HIS A 5 -46.63 -38.47 31.46
N VAL A 6 -46.39 -37.15 31.30
CA VAL A 6 -46.88 -36.14 32.26
C VAL A 6 -47.40 -34.92 31.49
N ARG A 7 -48.74 -34.74 31.61
CA ARG A 7 -49.46 -33.49 31.31
C ARG A 7 -49.15 -32.46 32.38
N SER A 8 -48.84 -31.23 32.04
CA SER A 8 -49.04 -30.11 32.95
C SER A 8 -49.77 -28.95 32.24
N GLN A 9 -50.78 -28.52 32.93
CA GLN A 9 -51.86 -27.61 32.59
C GLN A 9 -51.35 -26.18 32.29
N GLN A 10 -51.90 -25.57 31.26
CA GLN A 10 -51.89 -24.13 31.04
C GLN A 10 -52.98 -23.44 31.85
N PRO A 11 -52.71 -22.24 32.47
CA PRO A 11 -53.78 -21.39 32.97
C PRO A 11 -54.22 -20.41 31.88
N GLN A 12 -55.54 -20.31 31.71
CA GLN A 12 -56.19 -19.32 30.84
C GLN A 12 -56.12 -17.93 31.45
N PRO A 13 -55.96 -16.88 30.63
CA PRO A 13 -56.16 -15.50 31.11
C PRO A 13 -57.61 -15.08 31.00
N GLN A 14 -58.15 -14.53 32.09
CA GLN A 14 -59.46 -13.93 32.19
C GLN A 14 -59.60 -12.70 31.31
N SER A 15 -60.66 -12.68 30.50
CA SER A 15 -61.10 -11.58 29.68
C SER A 15 -61.73 -10.47 30.54
N LYS A 16 -61.11 -9.30 30.62
CA LYS A 16 -61.75 -8.06 31.03
C LYS A 16 -62.31 -7.36 29.80
N ARG A 17 -63.65 -7.40 29.68
CA ARG A 17 -64.41 -6.56 28.72
C ARG A 17 -64.26 -5.10 29.08
N TYR A 18 -63.60 -4.31 28.26
CA TYR A 18 -63.74 -2.85 28.24
C TYR A 18 -64.71 -2.47 27.12
N GLN A 19 -65.84 -1.86 27.54
CA GLN A 19 -66.81 -1.30 26.62
C GLN A 19 -66.21 -0.09 25.90
N ALA A 20 -66.08 -0.16 24.58
CA ALA A 20 -65.74 0.96 23.72
C ALA A 20 -66.99 1.85 23.57
N ARG A 21 -66.95 3.07 24.11
CA ARG A 21 -67.87 4.14 23.75
C ARG A 21 -67.53 4.69 22.37
N LEU A 22 -68.37 4.44 21.41
CA LEU A 22 -68.36 5.02 20.07
C LEU A 22 -68.57 6.53 20.19
N PHE A 23 -67.55 7.31 19.83
CA PHE A 23 -67.68 8.74 19.56
C PHE A 23 -67.91 8.95 18.07
N SER A 24 -69.16 9.24 17.73
CA SER A 24 -69.62 9.71 16.42
C SER A 24 -69.25 11.17 16.20
N LYS A 25 -68.23 11.46 15.40
CA LYS A 25 -68.10 12.78 14.72
C LYS A 25 -67.20 12.60 13.48
N PRO A 26 -67.75 12.51 12.24
CA PRO A 26 -66.95 12.30 11.01
C PRO A 26 -66.01 13.48 10.66
N LYS A 27 -66.25 14.69 11.19
CA LYS A 27 -65.39 15.86 10.96
C LYS A 27 -64.02 15.83 11.64
N LYS A 28 -63.88 15.06 12.73
CA LYS A 28 -62.55 14.92 13.40
C LYS A 28 -61.64 13.87 12.74
N LEU A 29 -62.20 12.84 12.10
CA LEU A 29 -61.44 11.86 11.38
C LEU A 29 -60.84 12.43 10.08
N ALA A 30 -61.64 13.27 9.36
CA ALA A 30 -61.17 13.96 8.15
C ALA A 30 -60.04 14.97 8.44
N ALA A 31 -60.10 15.67 9.59
CA ALA A 31 -59.03 16.59 10.01
C ALA A 31 -57.72 15.81 10.40
N LEU A 32 -57.85 14.64 11.03
CA LEU A 32 -56.68 13.80 11.37
C LEU A 32 -56.02 13.21 10.13
N CYS A 33 -56.80 12.75 9.14
CA CYS A 33 -56.28 12.29 7.85
C CYS A 33 -55.60 13.41 7.06
N LEU A 34 -56.12 14.62 7.08
CA LEU A 34 -55.51 15.80 6.43
C LEU A 34 -54.19 16.21 7.11
N ILE A 35 -54.10 16.13 8.42
CA ILE A 35 -52.86 16.39 9.17
C ILE A 35 -51.82 15.29 8.91
N CYS A 36 -52.23 14.03 8.84
CA CYS A 36 -51.33 12.91 8.51
C CYS A 36 -50.85 12.97 7.06
N THR A 37 -51.69 13.35 6.10
CA THR A 37 -51.28 13.51 4.69
C THR A 37 -50.41 14.74 4.48
N LEU A 38 -50.69 15.86 5.14
CA LEU A 38 -49.82 17.04 5.14
C LEU A 38 -48.49 16.74 5.86
N GLY A 39 -48.50 16.04 6.98
CA GLY A 39 -47.31 15.61 7.68
C GLY A 39 -46.45 14.65 6.83
N TRP A 40 -47.11 13.72 6.11
CA TRP A 40 -46.40 12.82 5.18
C TRP A 40 -45.86 13.57 3.95
N LEU A 41 -46.59 14.54 3.40
CA LEU A 41 -46.12 15.38 2.30
C LEU A 41 -44.98 16.30 2.72
N VAL A 42 -45.03 16.91 3.91
CA VAL A 42 -43.92 17.71 4.47
C VAL A 42 -42.72 16.85 4.78
N TRP A 43 -42.92 15.65 5.36
CA TRP A 43 -41.84 14.69 5.62
C TRP A 43 -41.23 14.19 4.30
N HIS A 44 -42.05 13.89 3.30
CA HIS A 44 -41.59 13.44 1.98
C HIS A 44 -40.88 14.57 1.22
N TYR A 45 -41.37 15.81 1.33
CA TYR A 45 -40.70 17.00 0.77
C TYR A 45 -39.40 17.34 1.49
N GLN A 46 -39.35 17.24 2.82
CA GLN A 46 -38.12 17.39 3.59
C GLN A 46 -37.13 16.23 3.34
N HIS A 47 -37.63 15.01 3.13
CA HIS A 47 -36.78 13.88 2.81
C HIS A 47 -36.27 13.93 1.36
N GLN A 48 -37.04 14.45 0.43
CA GLN A 48 -36.55 14.77 -0.92
C GLN A 48 -35.62 15.99 -0.93
N SER A 49 -35.90 17.03 -0.17
CA SER A 49 -34.98 18.18 -0.07
C SER A 49 -33.69 17.83 0.66
N SER A 50 -33.73 16.98 1.69
CA SER A 50 -32.51 16.49 2.32
C SER A 50 -31.69 15.53 1.42
N LYS A 51 -32.37 14.73 0.56
CA LYS A 51 -31.69 14.00 -0.51
C LYS A 51 -31.12 14.93 -1.58
N LEU A 52 -31.82 15.98 -1.95
CA LEU A 52 -31.32 17.02 -2.86
C LEU A 52 -30.22 17.88 -2.22
N GLU A 53 -30.22 18.08 -0.89
CA GLU A 53 -29.13 18.75 -0.18
C GLU A 53 -27.93 17.85 0.03
N GLN A 54 -28.10 16.54 0.25
CA GLN A 54 -27.02 15.56 0.21
C GLN A 54 -26.39 15.45 -1.19
N LEU A 55 -27.14 15.71 -2.26
CA LEU A 55 -26.66 15.81 -3.65
C LEU A 55 -25.86 17.11 -3.93
N LYS A 56 -25.70 18.02 -2.98
CA LYS A 56 -24.97 19.29 -3.10
C LYS A 56 -23.61 19.34 -2.44
N SER A 57 -23.08 18.19 -1.98
CA SER A 57 -21.75 18.17 -1.35
C SER A 57 -20.64 18.27 -2.40
N PRO A 58 -19.53 19.00 -2.14
CA PRO A 58 -18.46 19.26 -3.12
C PRO A 58 -17.66 18.05 -3.60
N GLN A 59 -18.08 16.83 -3.27
CA GLN A 59 -17.39 15.59 -3.67
C GLN A 59 -18.34 14.54 -4.26
N GLU A 60 -19.44 14.96 -4.85
CA GLU A 60 -20.52 14.07 -5.20
C GLU A 60 -20.20 13.16 -6.37
N SER A 61 -19.58 13.68 -7.44
CA SER A 61 -19.12 12.85 -8.56
C SER A 61 -18.11 11.78 -8.13
N ALA A 62 -17.21 12.13 -7.22
CA ALA A 62 -16.26 11.18 -6.64
C ALA A 62 -16.94 10.12 -5.75
N SER A 63 -18.02 10.48 -5.05
CA SER A 63 -18.78 9.51 -4.25
C SER A 63 -19.57 8.52 -5.12
N ILE A 64 -20.04 8.95 -6.30
CA ILE A 64 -20.75 8.09 -7.28
C ILE A 64 -19.81 7.00 -7.81
N VAL A 65 -18.54 7.31 -8.04
CA VAL A 65 -17.54 6.34 -8.52
C VAL A 65 -17.33 5.18 -7.53
N ARG A 66 -17.48 5.45 -6.24
CA ARG A 66 -17.20 4.48 -5.17
C ARG A 66 -18.39 3.65 -4.72
N ARG A 67 -19.59 4.03 -5.14
CA ARG A 67 -20.80 3.25 -4.86
C ARG A 67 -20.84 2.09 -5.85
N SER A 68 -21.15 0.89 -5.36
CA SER A 68 -21.52 -0.26 -6.19
C SER A 68 -22.89 0.01 -6.83
N LEU A 69 -22.89 0.86 -7.85
CA LEU A 69 -24.09 1.20 -8.61
C LEU A 69 -24.13 0.37 -9.89
N SER A 70 -25.33 -0.02 -10.30
CA SER A 70 -25.51 -0.55 -11.65
C SER A 70 -25.08 0.52 -12.68
N PRO A 71 -24.57 0.13 -13.87
CA PRO A 71 -24.15 1.07 -14.90
C PRO A 71 -25.20 2.13 -15.23
N ASP A 72 -26.49 1.77 -15.24
CA ASP A 72 -27.58 2.69 -15.53
C ASP A 72 -27.84 3.68 -14.38
N ALA A 73 -27.78 3.20 -13.14
CA ALA A 73 -27.93 4.06 -11.96
C ALA A 73 -26.76 5.06 -11.87
N ARG A 74 -25.53 4.60 -12.12
CA ARG A 74 -24.35 5.45 -12.18
C ARG A 74 -24.48 6.51 -13.27
N ARG A 75 -24.85 6.10 -14.48
CA ARG A 75 -25.09 7.02 -15.62
C ARG A 75 -26.13 8.07 -15.28
N SER A 76 -27.27 7.68 -14.72
CA SER A 76 -28.35 8.60 -14.36
C SER A 76 -27.91 9.66 -13.34
N GLN A 77 -27.14 9.26 -12.33
CA GLN A 77 -26.61 10.19 -11.33
C GLN A 77 -25.58 11.15 -11.93
N LEU A 78 -24.66 10.65 -12.76
CA LEU A 78 -23.67 11.49 -13.45
C LEU A 78 -24.34 12.46 -14.44
N GLN A 79 -25.40 12.03 -15.15
CA GLN A 79 -26.17 12.90 -16.05
C GLN A 79 -26.82 14.06 -15.29
N LEU A 80 -27.36 13.81 -14.11
CA LEU A 80 -27.95 14.86 -13.27
C LEU A 80 -26.91 15.93 -12.93
N LEU A 81 -25.71 15.54 -12.55
CA LEU A 81 -24.61 16.47 -12.24
C LEU A 81 -24.11 17.22 -13.50
N ALA A 82 -24.00 16.50 -14.62
CA ALA A 82 -23.52 17.06 -15.89
C ALA A 82 -24.51 18.06 -16.52
N SER A 83 -25.83 17.90 -16.26
CA SER A 83 -26.91 18.74 -16.81
C SER A 83 -27.16 20.04 -16.03
N VAL A 84 -26.47 20.27 -14.92
CA VAL A 84 -26.58 21.54 -14.18
C VAL A 84 -26.16 22.68 -15.12
N GLU A 85 -27.07 23.61 -15.38
CA GLU A 85 -26.80 24.76 -16.25
C GLU A 85 -25.66 25.61 -15.70
N GLU A 86 -24.79 26.10 -16.61
CA GLU A 86 -23.68 26.98 -16.26
C GLU A 86 -24.22 28.37 -15.93
N SER A 87 -24.77 28.53 -14.73
CA SER A 87 -25.21 29.84 -14.23
C SER A 87 -24.04 30.52 -13.50
N ARG A 88 -24.10 31.87 -13.44
CA ARG A 88 -23.11 32.66 -12.66
C ARG A 88 -23.12 32.36 -11.16
N ASP A 89 -24.09 31.59 -10.70
CA ASP A 89 -24.33 31.28 -9.29
C ASP A 89 -23.72 29.95 -8.83
N LEU A 90 -23.04 29.17 -9.72
CA LEU A 90 -22.37 27.92 -9.33
C LEU A 90 -21.10 28.22 -8.55
N SER A 91 -20.97 27.57 -7.40
CA SER A 91 -19.72 27.59 -6.66
C SER A 91 -18.61 26.86 -7.46
N PRO A 92 -17.33 27.20 -7.24
CA PRO A 92 -16.20 26.52 -7.89
C PRO A 92 -16.21 24.98 -7.68
N ALA A 93 -16.75 24.53 -6.55
CA ALA A 93 -16.88 23.11 -6.23
C ALA A 93 -17.95 22.42 -7.11
N GLN A 94 -19.12 23.04 -7.26
CA GLN A 94 -20.21 22.55 -8.13
C GLN A 94 -19.79 22.52 -9.60
N LEU A 95 -19.08 23.55 -10.05
CA LEU A 95 -18.54 23.61 -11.41
C LEU A 95 -17.54 22.47 -11.65
N ARG A 96 -16.67 22.21 -10.70
CA ARG A 96 -15.72 21.09 -10.74
C ARG A 96 -16.44 19.74 -10.80
N ASP A 97 -17.45 19.53 -9.97
CA ASP A 97 -18.24 18.29 -9.98
C ASP A 97 -19.00 18.09 -11.31
N ARG A 98 -19.48 19.16 -11.94
CA ARG A 98 -20.05 19.11 -13.28
C ARG A 98 -19.02 18.66 -14.31
N HIS A 99 -17.80 19.22 -14.30
CA HIS A 99 -16.72 18.83 -15.21
C HIS A 99 -16.31 17.38 -15.00
N ARG A 100 -16.19 16.94 -13.75
CA ARG A 100 -15.93 15.55 -13.37
C ARG A 100 -17.01 14.61 -13.92
N ALA A 101 -18.27 14.96 -13.74
CA ALA A 101 -19.39 14.16 -14.24
C ALA A 101 -19.39 14.05 -15.77
N ARG A 102 -19.13 15.15 -16.50
CA ARG A 102 -18.99 15.13 -17.97
C ARG A 102 -17.82 14.22 -18.41
N TYR A 103 -16.68 14.30 -17.73
CA TYR A 103 -15.51 13.48 -18.02
C TYR A 103 -15.81 11.98 -17.79
N LEU A 104 -16.42 11.63 -16.66
CA LEU A 104 -16.78 10.26 -16.31
C LEU A 104 -17.82 9.68 -17.26
N LEU A 105 -18.87 10.44 -17.61
CA LEU A 105 -19.84 10.03 -18.62
C LEU A 105 -19.19 9.74 -19.98
N ALA A 106 -18.29 10.61 -20.40
CA ALA A 106 -17.58 10.40 -21.65
C ALA A 106 -16.69 9.14 -21.60
N ALA A 107 -16.02 8.91 -20.47
CA ALA A 107 -15.21 7.70 -20.25
C ALA A 107 -16.08 6.43 -20.31
N ASP A 108 -17.17 6.38 -19.54
CA ASP A 108 -18.11 5.25 -19.52
C ASP A 108 -18.71 4.98 -20.91
N LEU A 109 -19.05 6.03 -21.67
CA LEU A 109 -19.59 5.91 -23.03
C LEU A 109 -18.56 5.39 -24.04
N ILE A 110 -17.31 5.81 -23.92
CA ILE A 110 -16.21 5.29 -24.77
C ILE A 110 -15.99 3.80 -24.50
N GLU A 111 -15.99 3.37 -23.25
CA GLU A 111 -15.90 1.95 -22.90
C GLU A 111 -17.05 1.12 -23.51
N GLN A 112 -18.25 1.72 -23.60
CA GLN A 112 -19.42 1.12 -24.22
C GLN A 112 -19.47 1.29 -25.76
N GLN A 113 -18.41 1.75 -26.41
CA GLN A 113 -18.34 2.00 -27.85
C GLN A 113 -19.37 3.03 -28.37
N GLN A 114 -19.78 3.97 -27.50
CA GLN A 114 -20.76 5.02 -27.82
C GLN A 114 -20.07 6.38 -28.09
N GLY A 115 -19.06 6.40 -28.94
CA GLY A 115 -18.23 7.57 -29.21
C GLY A 115 -19.01 8.82 -29.61
N LYS A 116 -20.11 8.65 -30.40
CA LYS A 116 -20.96 9.79 -30.80
C LYS A 116 -21.55 10.52 -29.58
N LEU A 117 -22.05 9.78 -28.60
CA LEU A 117 -22.59 10.36 -27.36
C LEU A 117 -21.49 10.90 -26.46
N ALA A 118 -20.34 10.25 -26.40
CA ALA A 118 -19.19 10.73 -25.64
C ALA A 118 -18.75 12.12 -26.10
N LEU A 119 -18.75 12.39 -27.41
CA LEU A 119 -18.39 13.71 -27.96
C LEU A 119 -19.23 14.84 -27.41
N THR A 120 -20.53 14.63 -27.12
CA THR A 120 -21.40 15.69 -26.56
C THR A 120 -20.97 16.11 -25.14
N TYR A 121 -20.43 15.21 -24.35
CA TYR A 121 -19.92 15.52 -23.01
C TYR A 121 -18.48 16.06 -23.04
N LEU A 122 -17.70 15.75 -24.09
CA LEU A 122 -16.32 16.22 -24.25
C LEU A 122 -16.21 17.60 -24.90
N GLU A 123 -17.27 18.07 -25.56
CA GLU A 123 -17.28 19.37 -26.24
C GLU A 123 -16.96 20.50 -25.25
N GLY A 124 -15.92 21.31 -25.54
CA GLY A 124 -15.45 22.40 -24.66
C GLY A 124 -14.73 21.97 -23.39
N LEU A 125 -14.87 20.69 -22.96
CA LEU A 125 -14.38 20.23 -21.66
C LEU A 125 -12.86 20.37 -21.49
N ALA A 126 -12.09 20.25 -22.55
CA ALA A 126 -10.62 20.41 -22.49
C ALA A 126 -10.19 21.83 -22.10
N GLN A 127 -11.03 22.85 -22.34
CA GLN A 127 -10.82 24.23 -21.91
C GLN A 127 -11.34 24.44 -20.48
N ASP A 128 -12.53 23.90 -20.17
CA ASP A 128 -13.22 24.08 -18.91
C ASP A 128 -12.57 23.31 -17.76
N TYR A 129 -11.87 22.19 -18.10
CA TYR A 129 -11.23 21.30 -17.11
C TYR A 129 -9.75 21.07 -17.45
N PRO A 130 -8.92 22.11 -17.34
CA PRO A 130 -7.50 22.06 -17.78
C PRO A 130 -6.66 21.07 -17.01
N LEU A 131 -7.02 20.70 -15.78
CA LEU A 131 -6.31 19.73 -14.95
C LEU A 131 -6.17 18.37 -15.65
N LEU A 132 -7.21 17.91 -16.37
CA LEU A 132 -7.22 16.64 -17.10
C LEU A 132 -7.24 16.83 -18.62
N ARG A 133 -6.73 17.97 -19.11
CA ARG A 133 -6.76 18.28 -20.55
C ARG A 133 -6.12 17.21 -21.44
N PRO A 134 -4.96 16.63 -21.13
CA PRO A 134 -4.38 15.54 -21.94
C PRO A 134 -5.30 14.33 -22.03
N GLN A 135 -5.91 13.92 -20.91
CA GLN A 135 -6.84 12.79 -20.82
C GLN A 135 -8.10 13.07 -21.65
N ILE A 136 -8.65 14.28 -21.53
CA ILE A 136 -9.84 14.70 -22.30
C ILE A 136 -9.55 14.69 -23.79
N LEU A 137 -8.43 15.23 -24.23
CA LEU A 137 -8.00 15.19 -25.63
C LEU A 137 -7.85 13.77 -26.14
N PHE A 138 -7.23 12.89 -25.37
CA PHE A 138 -7.08 11.49 -25.74
C PHE A 138 -8.44 10.79 -25.89
N LYS A 139 -9.34 10.95 -24.91
CA LYS A 139 -10.71 10.41 -24.96
C LYS A 139 -11.52 11.01 -26.13
N THR A 140 -11.32 12.30 -26.44
CA THR A 140 -11.95 12.93 -27.60
C THR A 140 -11.49 12.27 -28.91
N ALA A 141 -10.20 11.99 -29.05
CA ALA A 141 -9.69 11.29 -30.23
C ALA A 141 -10.24 9.85 -30.35
N GLN A 142 -10.32 9.13 -29.21
CA GLN A 142 -10.95 7.79 -29.18
C GLN A 142 -12.43 7.85 -29.58
N ALA A 143 -13.17 8.83 -29.07
CA ALA A 143 -14.57 9.03 -29.42
C ALA A 143 -14.76 9.34 -30.91
N TYR A 144 -13.88 10.13 -31.52
CA TYR A 144 -13.87 10.35 -32.96
C TYR A 144 -13.60 9.06 -33.77
N GLN A 145 -12.64 8.22 -33.32
CA GLN A 145 -12.39 6.92 -33.96
C GLN A 145 -13.63 6.03 -33.95
N GLN A 146 -14.26 5.89 -32.76
CA GLN A 146 -15.49 5.11 -32.62
C GLN A 146 -16.65 5.64 -33.47
N ASN A 147 -16.69 6.96 -33.68
CA ASN A 147 -17.67 7.60 -34.54
C ASN A 147 -17.24 7.65 -36.03
N LYS A 148 -16.20 6.89 -36.41
CA LYS A 148 -15.68 6.80 -37.80
C LYS A 148 -15.22 8.13 -38.37
N GLN A 149 -14.82 9.08 -37.53
CA GLN A 149 -14.27 10.40 -37.89
C GLN A 149 -12.74 10.38 -37.81
N GLU A 150 -12.11 9.53 -38.61
CA GLU A 150 -10.68 9.23 -38.50
C GLU A 150 -9.79 10.48 -38.65
N GLN A 151 -10.11 11.38 -39.60
CA GLN A 151 -9.33 12.62 -39.77
C GLN A 151 -9.34 13.50 -38.54
N ALA A 152 -10.51 13.61 -37.85
CA ALA A 152 -10.62 14.37 -36.61
C ALA A 152 -9.83 13.68 -35.45
N ALA A 153 -9.89 12.36 -35.37
CA ALA A 153 -9.11 11.58 -34.42
C ALA A 153 -7.60 11.80 -34.61
N GLN A 154 -7.09 11.62 -35.81
CA GLN A 154 -5.67 11.82 -36.16
C GLN A 154 -5.21 13.26 -35.87
N LYS A 155 -6.03 14.27 -36.20
CA LYS A 155 -5.75 15.67 -35.88
C LYS A 155 -5.65 15.89 -34.37
N THR A 156 -6.53 15.29 -33.60
CA THR A 156 -6.56 15.43 -32.13
C THR A 156 -5.36 14.72 -31.50
N PHE A 157 -4.99 13.52 -31.96
CA PHE A 157 -3.77 12.84 -31.50
C PHE A 157 -2.51 13.68 -31.82
N LYS A 158 -2.38 14.23 -33.04
CA LYS A 158 -1.25 15.10 -33.40
C LYS A 158 -1.20 16.35 -32.52
N TYR A 159 -2.36 16.93 -32.18
CA TYR A 159 -2.45 18.07 -31.25
C TYR A 159 -1.96 17.69 -29.84
N LEU A 160 -2.40 16.54 -29.31
CA LEU A 160 -1.94 16.00 -28.02
C LEU A 160 -0.41 15.82 -28.01
N ILE A 161 0.13 15.13 -28.98
CA ILE A 161 1.57 14.87 -29.14
C ILE A 161 2.39 16.15 -29.18
N LYS A 162 1.90 17.19 -29.91
CA LYS A 162 2.59 18.46 -30.04
C LYS A 162 2.59 19.26 -28.73
N ASN A 163 1.47 19.31 -28.01
CA ASN A 163 1.31 20.21 -26.88
C ASN A 163 1.68 19.56 -25.54
N TYR A 164 1.71 18.22 -25.47
CA TYR A 164 2.02 17.44 -24.28
C TYR A 164 3.08 16.36 -24.57
N PRO A 165 4.25 16.73 -25.11
CA PRO A 165 5.22 15.75 -25.64
C PRO A 165 5.74 14.77 -24.59
N GLN A 166 5.76 15.14 -23.30
CA GLN A 166 6.26 14.31 -22.21
C GLN A 166 5.14 13.55 -21.45
N HIS A 167 3.88 13.82 -21.77
CA HIS A 167 2.77 13.17 -21.08
C HIS A 167 2.63 11.69 -21.53
N PRO A 168 2.38 10.72 -20.63
CA PRO A 168 2.34 9.29 -20.98
C PRO A 168 1.30 8.96 -22.08
N LEU A 169 0.16 9.65 -22.11
CA LEU A 169 -0.83 9.49 -23.19
C LEU A 169 -0.29 9.85 -24.58
N THR A 170 0.83 10.56 -24.67
CA THR A 170 1.52 10.78 -25.95
C THR A 170 2.06 9.48 -26.52
N ALA A 171 2.53 8.56 -25.67
CA ALA A 171 2.92 7.23 -26.12
C ALA A 171 1.72 6.44 -26.69
N ASN A 172 0.56 6.52 -26.02
CA ASN A 172 -0.67 5.92 -26.54
C ASN A 172 -1.06 6.54 -27.88
N ALA A 173 -1.05 7.88 -28.01
CA ALA A 173 -1.37 8.58 -29.24
C ALA A 173 -0.42 8.24 -30.38
N LEU A 174 0.91 8.18 -30.12
CA LEU A 174 1.91 7.75 -31.11
C LEU A 174 1.63 6.35 -31.66
N SER A 175 1.21 5.43 -30.79
CA SER A 175 0.90 4.05 -31.21
C SER A 175 -0.34 3.95 -32.12
N LEU A 176 -1.24 4.94 -32.04
CA LEU A 176 -2.51 5.01 -32.78
C LEU A 176 -2.43 5.85 -34.04
N LEU A 177 -1.31 6.57 -34.26
CA LEU A 177 -1.11 7.26 -35.54
C LEU A 177 -0.87 6.24 -36.66
N GLU A 178 -1.48 6.49 -37.81
CA GLU A 178 -1.38 5.60 -38.99
C GLU A 178 -0.16 5.90 -39.88
N ASP A 179 0.25 7.16 -39.95
CA ASP A 179 1.37 7.61 -40.75
C ASP A 179 2.73 7.34 -40.05
N ASN A 180 3.75 7.05 -40.86
CA ASN A 180 5.15 6.90 -40.42
C ASN A 180 5.38 5.92 -39.23
N LYS A 181 4.75 4.76 -39.25
CA LYS A 181 4.81 3.74 -38.15
C LYS A 181 6.23 3.47 -37.64
N ALA A 182 7.22 3.34 -38.54
CA ALA A 182 8.60 3.09 -38.14
C ALA A 182 9.17 4.23 -37.27
N GLN A 183 8.89 5.47 -37.66
CA GLN A 183 9.33 6.67 -36.94
C GLN A 183 8.61 6.77 -35.59
N GLN A 184 7.30 6.48 -35.52
CA GLN A 184 6.54 6.50 -34.26
C GLN A 184 7.07 5.46 -33.28
N ILE A 185 7.39 4.25 -33.75
CA ILE A 185 7.98 3.21 -32.91
C ILE A 185 9.39 3.61 -32.42
N ALA A 186 10.20 4.23 -33.27
CA ALA A 186 11.51 4.74 -32.88
C ALA A 186 11.39 5.82 -31.78
N ARG A 187 10.39 6.71 -31.89
CA ARG A 187 10.07 7.69 -30.86
C ARG A 187 9.62 7.04 -29.55
N LEU A 188 8.71 6.04 -29.60
CA LEU A 188 8.27 5.29 -28.44
C LEU A 188 9.44 4.67 -27.69
N ILE A 189 10.36 4.00 -28.40
CA ILE A 189 11.54 3.37 -27.80
C ILE A 189 12.46 4.40 -27.15
N LYS A 190 12.61 5.57 -27.74
CA LYS A 190 13.53 6.62 -27.28
C LYS A 190 12.92 7.49 -26.18
N GLU A 191 11.67 7.92 -26.33
CA GLU A 191 11.04 8.96 -25.49
C GLU A 191 10.19 8.35 -24.37
N PHE A 192 9.69 7.10 -24.53
CA PHE A 192 8.79 6.41 -23.59
C PHE A 192 9.19 4.93 -23.39
N PRO A 193 10.44 4.65 -23.02
CA PRO A 193 10.92 3.25 -22.90
C PRO A 193 10.23 2.44 -21.80
N ASP A 194 9.78 3.09 -20.75
CA ASP A 194 9.08 2.52 -19.59
C ASP A 194 7.57 2.32 -19.84
N HIS A 195 7.02 2.95 -20.87
CA HIS A 195 5.59 2.89 -21.15
C HIS A 195 5.14 1.48 -21.58
N PRO A 196 4.00 0.94 -21.07
CA PRO A 196 3.53 -0.43 -21.36
C PRO A 196 3.38 -0.73 -22.86
N ILE A 197 2.93 0.26 -23.62
CA ILE A 197 2.80 0.14 -25.08
C ILE A 197 4.16 -0.10 -25.76
N THR A 198 5.20 0.59 -25.31
CA THR A 198 6.57 0.42 -25.82
C THR A 198 7.10 -0.96 -25.46
N GLN A 199 6.90 -1.39 -24.21
CA GLN A 199 7.32 -2.73 -23.77
C GLN A 199 6.55 -3.84 -24.51
N LYS A 200 5.27 -3.65 -24.77
CA LYS A 200 4.47 -4.58 -25.60
C LYS A 200 5.03 -4.68 -27.02
N ILE A 201 5.37 -3.57 -27.65
CA ILE A 201 5.98 -3.53 -28.97
C ILE A 201 7.37 -4.20 -28.95
N ALA A 202 8.18 -3.94 -27.91
CA ALA A 202 9.48 -4.58 -27.74
C ALA A 202 9.35 -6.12 -27.65
N ARG A 203 8.44 -6.63 -26.83
CA ARG A 203 8.16 -8.08 -26.73
C ARG A 203 7.68 -8.67 -28.04
N GLN A 204 6.81 -7.96 -28.76
CA GLN A 204 6.31 -8.43 -30.05
C GLN A 204 7.45 -8.52 -31.09
N ARG A 205 8.34 -7.54 -31.15
CA ARG A 205 9.50 -7.54 -32.04
C ARG A 205 10.51 -8.64 -31.68
N LEU A 206 10.78 -8.83 -30.41
CA LEU A 206 11.68 -9.89 -29.92
C LEU A 206 11.16 -11.30 -30.25
N ARG A 207 9.84 -11.51 -30.34
CA ARG A 207 9.29 -12.79 -30.82
C ARG A 207 9.58 -13.04 -32.30
N GLN A 208 9.66 -11.99 -33.11
CA GLN A 208 9.96 -12.08 -34.55
C GLN A 208 11.47 -12.16 -34.83
N ASN A 209 12.24 -11.36 -34.10
CA ASN A 209 13.70 -11.35 -34.16
C ASN A 209 14.24 -11.26 -32.72
N PRO A 210 14.67 -12.37 -32.14
CA PRO A 210 15.12 -12.41 -30.76
C PRO A 210 16.43 -11.64 -30.51
N ASP A 211 17.29 -11.45 -31.52
CA ASP A 211 18.66 -10.94 -31.39
C ASP A 211 18.76 -9.40 -31.43
N GLN A 212 17.78 -8.71 -30.81
CA GLN A 212 17.76 -7.23 -30.74
C GLN A 212 18.19 -6.77 -29.33
N PHE A 213 19.50 -6.60 -29.14
CA PHE A 213 20.10 -6.19 -27.86
C PHE A 213 19.40 -4.97 -27.24
N GLU A 214 19.13 -3.93 -28.03
CA GLU A 214 18.52 -2.69 -27.54
C GLU A 214 17.12 -2.91 -26.95
N LEU A 215 16.34 -3.84 -27.51
CA LEU A 215 15.02 -4.18 -26.99
C LEU A 215 15.11 -5.10 -25.77
N LEU A 216 16.10 -6.01 -25.70
CA LEU A 216 16.37 -6.79 -24.51
C LEU A 216 16.75 -5.86 -23.35
N MET A 217 17.66 -4.91 -23.59
CA MET A 217 18.05 -3.91 -22.59
C MET A 217 16.92 -2.98 -22.18
N LEU A 218 16.06 -2.55 -23.12
CA LEU A 218 14.87 -1.77 -22.80
C LEU A 218 13.99 -2.53 -21.77
N LEU A 219 13.71 -3.81 -22.04
CA LEU A 219 12.90 -4.61 -21.10
C LEU A 219 13.64 -4.82 -19.77
N ALA A 220 14.94 -5.10 -19.77
CA ALA A 220 15.70 -5.31 -18.53
C ALA A 220 15.77 -4.06 -17.67
N ARG A 221 15.85 -2.87 -18.26
CA ARG A 221 15.93 -1.57 -17.55
C ARG A 221 14.58 -1.09 -17.03
N TYR A 222 13.55 -1.18 -17.85
CA TYR A 222 12.29 -0.45 -17.62
C TYR A 222 11.11 -1.33 -17.25
N SER A 223 11.11 -2.62 -17.60
CA SER A 223 10.02 -3.50 -17.23
C SER A 223 10.20 -4.08 -15.82
N ARG A 224 9.10 -4.12 -15.07
CA ARG A 224 9.05 -4.66 -13.70
C ARG A 224 8.46 -6.06 -13.63
N ASP A 225 8.11 -6.66 -14.76
CA ASP A 225 7.51 -7.98 -14.81
C ASP A 225 8.45 -9.04 -14.23
N SER A 226 7.88 -9.96 -13.47
CA SER A 226 8.63 -11.04 -12.80
C SER A 226 9.21 -12.07 -13.77
N ASP A 227 8.66 -12.17 -14.98
CA ASP A 227 9.02 -13.17 -16.00
C ASP A 227 10.28 -12.82 -16.82
N LEU A 228 10.96 -11.72 -16.50
CA LEU A 228 12.11 -11.21 -17.28
C LEU A 228 13.46 -11.85 -16.94
N ASN A 229 13.50 -12.86 -16.09
CA ASN A 229 14.77 -13.52 -15.78
C ASN A 229 15.41 -14.14 -17.02
N ALA A 230 14.63 -14.71 -17.94
CA ALA A 230 15.15 -15.23 -19.20
C ALA A 230 15.81 -14.15 -20.07
N VAL A 231 15.25 -12.92 -20.08
CA VAL A 231 15.84 -11.77 -20.80
C VAL A 231 17.16 -11.36 -20.15
N ARG A 232 17.18 -11.27 -18.80
CA ARG A 232 18.40 -10.93 -18.05
C ARG A 232 19.49 -11.97 -18.19
N ASP A 233 19.13 -13.27 -18.06
CA ASP A 233 20.06 -14.38 -18.24
C ASP A 233 20.68 -14.34 -19.63
N ARG A 234 19.87 -14.07 -20.64
CA ARG A 234 20.34 -13.96 -22.02
C ARG A 234 21.32 -12.79 -22.22
N LEU A 235 21.02 -11.62 -21.67
CA LEU A 235 21.91 -10.46 -21.71
C LEU A 235 23.27 -10.77 -21.08
N VAL A 236 23.26 -11.39 -19.90
CA VAL A 236 24.47 -11.75 -19.15
C VAL A 236 25.29 -12.82 -19.87
N LEU A 237 24.65 -13.80 -20.52
CA LEU A 237 25.32 -14.91 -21.16
C LEU A 237 25.81 -14.59 -22.57
N GLU A 238 24.97 -13.91 -23.38
CA GLU A 238 25.24 -13.71 -24.81
C GLU A 238 25.91 -12.36 -25.12
N TYR A 239 25.70 -11.34 -24.26
CA TYR A 239 26.13 -9.97 -24.54
C TYR A 239 26.99 -9.30 -23.45
N PRO A 240 27.77 -10.01 -22.62
CA PRO A 240 28.45 -9.40 -21.47
C PRO A 240 29.40 -8.27 -21.87
N ALA A 241 30.04 -8.38 -23.02
CA ALA A 241 30.97 -7.35 -23.53
C ALA A 241 30.29 -6.07 -24.02
N ARG A 242 28.95 -6.08 -24.23
CA ARG A 242 28.18 -4.91 -24.64
C ARG A 242 27.54 -4.18 -23.47
N LEU A 243 27.50 -4.79 -22.28
CA LEU A 243 26.85 -4.22 -21.09
C LEU A 243 27.75 -3.14 -20.47
N THR A 244 27.18 -1.95 -20.28
CA THR A 244 27.80 -0.89 -19.48
C THR A 244 27.62 -1.17 -17.97
N PRO A 245 28.38 -0.51 -17.07
CA PRO A 245 28.15 -0.62 -15.63
C PRO A 245 26.70 -0.29 -15.20
N GLU A 246 26.05 0.64 -15.88
CA GLU A 246 24.64 1.01 -15.65
C GLU A 246 23.69 -0.08 -16.14
N ASP A 247 24.04 -0.80 -17.23
CA ASP A 247 23.28 -1.97 -17.69
C ASP A 247 23.36 -3.11 -16.68
N TRP A 248 24.55 -3.38 -16.16
CA TRP A 248 24.76 -4.36 -15.10
C TRP A 248 23.98 -4.01 -13.84
N GLU A 249 23.93 -2.73 -13.43
CA GLU A 249 23.13 -2.28 -12.31
C GLU A 249 21.63 -2.53 -12.53
N ALA A 250 21.11 -2.21 -13.72
CA ALA A 250 19.70 -2.45 -14.04
C ALA A 250 19.33 -3.95 -14.00
N ILE A 251 20.20 -4.80 -14.57
CA ILE A 251 20.05 -6.26 -14.52
C ILE A 251 20.09 -6.76 -13.08
N ALA A 252 21.07 -6.30 -12.28
CA ALA A 252 21.23 -6.67 -10.88
C ALA A 252 20.02 -6.28 -10.04
N ASN A 253 19.49 -5.06 -10.22
CA ASN A 253 18.27 -4.59 -9.58
C ASN A 253 17.06 -5.48 -9.94
N GLY A 254 16.97 -5.89 -11.20
CA GLY A 254 15.94 -6.80 -11.67
C GLY A 254 15.98 -8.18 -11.00
N TYR A 255 17.16 -8.79 -10.89
CA TYR A 255 17.36 -10.05 -10.15
C TYR A 255 17.07 -9.90 -8.65
N TRP A 256 17.52 -8.79 -8.04
CA TRP A 256 17.30 -8.52 -6.62
C TRP A 256 15.82 -8.50 -6.26
N ARG A 257 15.01 -7.87 -7.10
CA ARG A 257 13.56 -7.71 -6.90
C ARG A 257 12.79 -9.03 -6.89
N VAL A 258 13.26 -10.02 -7.65
CA VAL A 258 12.68 -11.37 -7.69
C VAL A 258 13.42 -12.36 -6.80
N ALA A 259 14.20 -11.86 -5.83
CA ALA A 259 14.95 -12.65 -4.85
C ALA A 259 16.01 -13.61 -5.43
N GLU A 260 16.45 -13.41 -6.67
CA GLU A 260 17.57 -14.13 -7.30
C GLU A 260 18.91 -13.58 -6.79
N HIS A 261 19.11 -13.65 -5.46
CA HIS A 261 20.20 -12.97 -4.75
C HIS A 261 21.59 -13.30 -5.26
N ARG A 262 21.82 -14.54 -5.72
CA ARG A 262 23.12 -14.94 -6.27
C ARG A 262 23.39 -14.23 -7.60
N LYS A 263 22.45 -14.29 -8.53
CA LYS A 263 22.59 -13.63 -9.84
C LYS A 263 22.67 -12.11 -9.69
N ALA A 264 21.91 -11.56 -8.75
CA ALA A 264 21.98 -10.13 -8.42
C ALA A 264 23.37 -9.75 -7.90
N ALA A 265 23.94 -10.54 -6.96
CA ALA A 265 25.26 -10.27 -6.41
C ALA A 265 26.35 -10.31 -7.48
N ASP A 266 26.34 -11.35 -8.33
CA ASP A 266 27.27 -11.48 -9.44
C ASP A 266 27.18 -10.26 -10.38
N ALA A 267 25.96 -9.83 -10.76
CA ALA A 267 25.77 -8.67 -11.63
C ALA A 267 26.18 -7.34 -10.98
N TYR A 268 25.92 -7.15 -9.66
CA TYR A 268 26.37 -5.95 -8.94
C TYR A 268 27.89 -5.80 -8.90
N THR A 269 28.67 -6.88 -9.05
CA THR A 269 30.13 -6.76 -9.10
C THR A 269 30.64 -6.04 -10.34
N PHE A 270 29.84 -5.99 -11.41
CA PHE A 270 30.13 -5.29 -12.66
C PHE A 270 29.42 -3.93 -12.76
N ALA A 271 28.51 -3.62 -11.83
CA ALA A 271 27.78 -2.37 -11.79
C ALA A 271 28.66 -1.19 -11.35
N VAL A 272 28.14 0.04 -11.49
CA VAL A 272 28.79 1.22 -10.95
C VAL A 272 29.09 0.99 -9.44
N PRO A 273 30.34 1.18 -8.98
CA PRO A 273 30.72 0.90 -7.60
C PRO A 273 30.23 1.97 -6.62
N THR A 274 28.91 2.09 -6.45
CA THR A 274 28.30 2.93 -5.42
C THR A 274 28.26 2.18 -4.09
N PRO A 275 28.18 2.89 -2.94
CA PRO A 275 28.02 2.23 -1.61
C PRO A 275 26.90 1.20 -1.61
N ARG A 276 25.75 1.58 -2.20
CA ARG A 276 24.58 0.70 -2.30
C ARG A 276 24.84 -0.56 -3.14
N ASN A 277 25.47 -0.40 -4.30
CA ASN A 277 25.74 -1.55 -5.19
C ASN A 277 26.74 -2.52 -4.58
N LEU A 278 27.81 -2.00 -3.95
CA LEU A 278 28.78 -2.82 -3.20
C LEU A 278 28.12 -3.53 -2.02
N TYR A 279 27.29 -2.82 -1.25
CA TYR A 279 26.52 -3.42 -0.16
C TYR A 279 25.59 -4.53 -0.66
N ARG A 280 24.85 -4.30 -1.75
CA ARG A 280 23.95 -5.30 -2.32
C ARG A 280 24.68 -6.52 -2.88
N ALA A 281 25.83 -6.33 -3.51
CA ALA A 281 26.69 -7.43 -3.93
C ALA A 281 27.08 -8.29 -2.71
N ALA A 282 27.65 -7.67 -1.68
CA ALA A 282 28.05 -8.35 -0.46
C ALA A 282 26.86 -9.04 0.23
N ARG A 283 25.74 -8.35 0.35
CA ARG A 283 24.53 -8.84 0.98
C ARG A 283 23.91 -10.02 0.22
N GLY A 284 23.94 -9.97 -1.11
CA GLY A 284 23.47 -11.05 -1.98
C GLY A 284 24.30 -12.32 -1.84
N PHE A 285 25.63 -12.21 -1.81
CA PHE A 285 26.51 -13.33 -1.50
C PHE A 285 26.25 -13.90 -0.10
N HIS A 286 26.09 -13.03 0.89
CA HIS A 286 25.77 -13.43 2.26
C HIS A 286 24.45 -14.21 2.34
N ARG A 287 23.36 -13.70 1.74
CA ARG A 287 22.05 -14.37 1.70
C ARG A 287 22.10 -15.73 1.00
N ASN A 288 22.98 -15.87 0.02
CA ASN A 288 23.18 -17.13 -0.70
C ASN A 288 24.15 -18.09 0.00
N GLY A 289 24.67 -17.75 1.20
CA GLY A 289 25.58 -18.59 1.99
C GLY A 289 27.03 -18.55 1.53
N ASN A 290 27.41 -17.75 0.54
CA ASN A 290 28.81 -17.59 0.11
C ASN A 290 29.53 -16.57 1.01
N LEU A 291 29.87 -17.01 2.24
CA LEU A 291 30.34 -16.11 3.28
C LEU A 291 31.75 -15.55 2.99
N SER A 292 32.62 -16.30 2.32
CA SER A 292 33.95 -15.84 1.95
C SER A 292 33.90 -14.68 0.95
N THR A 293 33.15 -14.85 -0.15
CA THR A 293 32.96 -13.78 -1.14
C THR A 293 32.21 -12.56 -0.53
N ALA A 294 31.23 -12.81 0.34
CA ALA A 294 30.54 -11.77 1.07
C ALA A 294 31.51 -10.94 1.93
N SER A 295 32.40 -11.61 2.69
CA SER A 295 33.41 -10.94 3.50
C SER A 295 34.30 -10.02 2.65
N THR A 296 34.83 -10.52 1.55
CA THR A 296 35.65 -9.71 0.63
C THR A 296 34.90 -8.52 0.07
N ALA A 297 33.63 -8.70 -0.30
CA ALA A 297 32.80 -7.63 -0.85
C ALA A 297 32.46 -6.56 0.22
N TYR A 298 32.16 -6.96 1.48
CA TYR A 298 31.99 -6.01 2.57
C TYR A 298 33.29 -5.24 2.87
N GLN A 299 34.45 -5.92 2.90
CA GLN A 299 35.74 -5.26 3.12
C GLN A 299 36.06 -4.25 2.02
N LYS A 300 35.70 -4.54 0.76
CA LYS A 300 35.82 -3.57 -0.34
C LYS A 300 34.98 -2.31 -0.08
N LEU A 301 33.72 -2.48 0.34
CA LEU A 301 32.86 -1.35 0.70
C LEU A 301 33.47 -0.52 1.84
N LEU A 302 34.00 -1.16 2.89
CA LEU A 302 34.65 -0.47 4.01
C LEU A 302 35.88 0.32 3.57
N GLY A 303 36.64 -0.18 2.61
CA GLY A 303 37.84 0.47 2.10
C GLY A 303 37.56 1.66 1.18
N GLU A 304 36.51 1.56 0.37
CA GLU A 304 36.20 2.59 -0.63
C GLU A 304 35.25 3.69 -0.09
N TYR A 305 34.36 3.37 0.87
CA TYR A 305 33.29 4.24 1.33
C TYR A 305 33.12 4.19 2.85
N HIS A 306 34.15 4.56 3.58
CA HIS A 306 34.25 4.40 5.04
C HIS A 306 33.14 5.12 5.83
N ASP A 307 32.57 6.22 5.32
CA ASP A 307 31.54 7.02 5.99
C ASP A 307 30.11 6.81 5.45
N ALA A 308 29.94 5.93 4.46
CA ALA A 308 28.62 5.70 3.88
C ALA A 308 27.70 4.98 4.87
N ARG A 309 26.41 5.21 4.77
CA ARG A 309 25.39 4.54 5.60
C ARG A 309 25.48 3.01 5.49
N GLU A 310 25.68 2.51 4.28
CA GLU A 310 25.82 1.09 3.97
C GLU A 310 27.03 0.46 4.66
N THR A 311 28.05 1.24 4.97
CA THR A 311 29.25 0.77 5.67
C THR A 311 28.95 0.41 7.12
N GLY A 312 28.08 1.18 7.81
CA GLY A 312 27.60 0.82 9.15
C GLY A 312 26.89 -0.55 9.16
N LEU A 313 25.98 -0.77 8.21
CA LEU A 313 25.31 -2.07 8.03
C LEU A 313 26.31 -3.17 7.67
N ALA A 314 27.27 -2.90 6.79
CA ALA A 314 28.29 -3.86 6.38
C ALA A 314 29.15 -4.32 7.55
N LEU A 315 29.52 -3.42 8.46
CA LEU A 315 30.26 -3.76 9.70
C LEU A 315 29.49 -4.75 10.58
N ILE A 316 28.18 -4.54 10.75
CA ILE A 316 27.29 -5.43 11.51
C ILE A 316 27.23 -6.83 10.85
N TYR A 317 27.03 -6.88 9.53
CA TYR A 317 26.96 -8.16 8.82
C TYR A 317 28.31 -8.87 8.74
N LEU A 318 29.39 -8.11 8.55
CA LEU A 318 30.74 -8.67 8.55
C LEU A 318 31.08 -9.28 9.91
N ALA A 319 30.75 -8.61 11.01
CA ALA A 319 30.88 -9.17 12.35
C ALA A 319 30.07 -10.46 12.54
N SER A 320 28.91 -10.58 11.91
CA SER A 320 28.05 -11.78 12.02
C SER A 320 28.63 -13.01 11.33
N ILE A 321 29.52 -12.83 10.34
CA ILE A 321 30.18 -13.90 9.59
C ILE A 321 31.65 -14.08 9.96
N SER A 322 32.22 -13.20 10.76
CA SER A 322 33.55 -13.30 11.35
C SER A 322 33.53 -13.99 12.72
N SER A 323 34.65 -14.33 13.26
CA SER A 323 34.74 -15.03 14.56
C SER A 323 35.64 -14.30 15.56
N GLY A 324 35.36 -14.51 16.84
CA GLY A 324 36.20 -14.07 17.95
C GLY A 324 36.48 -12.57 17.97
N ASP A 325 37.77 -12.25 18.12
CA ASP A 325 38.21 -10.86 18.29
C ASP A 325 38.06 -10.03 17.01
N GLU A 326 38.13 -10.66 15.84
CA GLU A 326 37.89 -9.97 14.56
C GLU A 326 36.47 -9.39 14.49
N ALA A 327 35.48 -10.19 14.84
CA ALA A 327 34.09 -9.74 14.88
C ALA A 327 33.89 -8.56 15.86
N VAL A 328 34.59 -8.60 17.01
CA VAL A 328 34.57 -7.51 18.01
C VAL A 328 35.14 -6.22 17.42
N VAL A 329 36.24 -6.27 16.67
CA VAL A 329 36.86 -5.10 16.01
C VAL A 329 35.86 -4.43 15.05
N TYR A 330 35.13 -5.21 14.23
CA TYR A 330 34.12 -4.62 13.34
C TYR A 330 32.98 -3.94 14.12
N LEU A 331 32.54 -4.55 15.21
CA LEU A 331 31.48 -3.96 16.06
C LEU A 331 31.94 -2.70 16.77
N GLU A 332 33.20 -2.62 17.21
CA GLU A 332 33.78 -1.42 17.80
C GLU A 332 33.88 -0.26 16.79
N LYS A 333 34.24 -0.56 15.54
CA LYS A 333 34.18 0.43 14.46
C LYS A 333 32.76 0.91 14.21
N ALA A 334 31.77 -0.01 14.18
CA ALA A 334 30.37 0.36 14.02
C ALA A 334 29.89 1.28 15.17
N ILE A 335 30.23 0.96 16.42
CA ILE A 335 29.89 1.78 17.60
C ILE A 335 30.49 3.19 17.51
N ALA A 336 31.75 3.29 17.09
CA ALA A 336 32.46 4.55 17.06
C ALA A 336 32.04 5.48 15.91
N GLN A 337 31.76 4.90 14.74
CA GLN A 337 31.53 5.68 13.51
C GLN A 337 30.05 5.79 13.11
N PHE A 338 29.21 4.86 13.55
CA PHE A 338 27.79 4.79 13.16
C PHE A 338 26.88 4.72 14.39
N PRO A 339 26.60 5.86 15.06
CA PRO A 339 25.82 5.89 16.31
C PRO A 339 24.43 5.23 16.19
N GLN A 340 23.81 5.28 15.02
CA GLN A 340 22.51 4.63 14.75
C GLN A 340 22.59 3.11 14.79
N ASP A 341 23.76 2.50 14.53
CA ASP A 341 23.99 1.07 14.56
C ASP A 341 24.59 0.59 15.89
N ALA A 342 25.07 1.51 16.74
CA ALA A 342 25.72 1.21 18.01
C ALA A 342 24.87 0.33 18.94
N PRO A 343 23.53 0.51 19.09
CA PRO A 343 22.71 -0.37 19.93
C PRO A 343 22.79 -1.83 19.48
N GLN A 344 22.67 -2.08 18.19
CA GLN A 344 22.76 -3.42 17.62
C GLN A 344 24.18 -3.99 17.77
N ALA A 345 25.20 -3.16 17.55
CA ALA A 345 26.58 -3.56 17.71
C ALA A 345 26.90 -3.96 19.17
N TYR A 346 26.47 -3.19 20.18
CA TYR A 346 26.64 -3.56 21.59
C TYR A 346 25.96 -4.91 21.91
N ARG A 347 24.76 -5.13 21.43
CA ARG A 347 24.03 -6.40 21.64
C ARG A 347 24.79 -7.59 21.03
N LEU A 348 25.27 -7.47 19.80
CA LEU A 348 26.04 -8.51 19.15
C LEU A 348 27.39 -8.73 19.82
N LYS A 349 28.08 -7.66 20.21
CA LYS A 349 29.35 -7.71 20.95
C LYS A 349 29.20 -8.47 22.28
N ALA A 350 28.13 -8.19 23.02
CA ALA A 350 27.82 -8.91 24.26
C ALA A 350 27.63 -10.42 23.99
N ASN A 351 26.88 -10.78 22.95
CA ASN A 351 26.65 -12.20 22.61
C ASN A 351 27.94 -12.92 22.17
N ILE A 352 28.84 -12.22 21.46
CA ILE A 352 30.15 -12.78 21.07
C ILE A 352 31.00 -13.00 22.32
N HIS A 353 31.13 -12.00 23.18
CA HIS A 353 31.90 -12.13 24.43
C HIS A 353 31.36 -13.28 25.33
N GLU A 354 30.03 -13.42 25.48
CA GLU A 354 29.42 -14.50 26.24
C GLU A 354 29.78 -15.88 25.64
N ARG A 355 29.68 -16.02 24.31
CA ARG A 355 30.02 -17.28 23.63
C ARG A 355 31.49 -17.70 23.82
N PHE A 356 32.38 -16.74 23.99
CA PHE A 356 33.78 -16.98 24.24
C PHE A 356 34.16 -16.94 25.74
N GLY A 357 33.19 -16.97 26.66
CA GLY A 357 33.41 -16.98 28.10
C GLY A 357 33.91 -15.68 28.70
N LYS A 358 33.94 -14.59 27.92
CA LYS A 358 34.36 -13.24 28.36
C LYS A 358 33.16 -12.52 29.05
N TYR A 359 32.70 -13.06 30.19
CA TYR A 359 31.44 -12.63 30.83
C TYR A 359 31.44 -11.16 31.31
N GLU A 360 32.57 -10.66 31.83
CA GLU A 360 32.70 -9.28 32.26
C GLU A 360 32.54 -8.31 31.07
N ALA A 361 33.21 -8.58 29.97
CA ALA A 361 33.11 -7.78 28.74
C ALA A 361 31.72 -7.85 28.11
N ALA A 362 31.06 -9.02 28.23
CA ALA A 362 29.66 -9.16 27.82
C ALA A 362 28.73 -8.29 28.67
N ASN A 363 28.92 -8.27 30.00
CA ASN A 363 28.12 -7.44 30.91
C ASN A 363 28.38 -5.94 30.71
N ASP A 364 29.62 -5.50 30.49
CA ASP A 364 29.94 -4.11 30.14
C ASP A 364 29.18 -3.66 28.90
N SER A 365 29.22 -4.49 27.84
CA SER A 365 28.51 -4.21 26.59
C SER A 365 26.98 -4.12 26.79
N ARG A 366 26.40 -4.98 27.64
CA ARG A 366 24.97 -4.96 28.00
C ARG A 366 24.60 -3.72 28.81
N GLN A 367 25.43 -3.33 29.77
CA GLN A 367 25.22 -2.12 30.56
C GLN A 367 25.25 -0.88 29.69
N LYS A 368 26.22 -0.76 28.76
CA LYS A 368 26.29 0.33 27.79
C LYS A 368 25.04 0.38 26.91
N LEU A 369 24.57 -0.77 26.41
CA LEU A 369 23.34 -0.87 25.65
C LEU A 369 22.14 -0.35 26.45
N LEU A 370 21.99 -0.80 27.71
CA LEU A 370 20.84 -0.44 28.54
C LEU A 370 20.87 1.00 29.05
N ASN A 371 22.06 1.55 29.34
CA ASN A 371 22.21 2.89 29.90
C ASN A 371 22.17 3.98 28.83
N GLN A 372 22.81 3.74 27.67
CA GLN A 372 22.93 4.74 26.62
C GLN A 372 21.82 4.64 25.56
N TYR A 373 21.23 3.43 25.37
CA TYR A 373 20.29 3.12 24.31
C TYR A 373 19.07 2.35 24.83
N SER A 374 18.59 2.71 26.02
CA SER A 374 17.47 2.04 26.71
C SER A 374 16.23 1.82 25.84
N ASP A 375 15.93 2.79 24.98
CA ASP A 375 14.73 2.81 24.14
C ASP A 375 14.96 2.22 22.74
N SER A 376 16.15 1.62 22.50
CA SER A 376 16.45 0.98 21.22
C SER A 376 15.76 -0.39 21.08
N ALA A 377 15.51 -0.78 19.82
CA ALA A 377 15.03 -2.13 19.50
C ALA A 377 15.97 -3.22 20.01
N ALA A 378 17.30 -2.97 19.98
CA ALA A 378 18.30 -3.90 20.49
C ALA A 378 18.21 -4.08 22.01
N ALA A 379 17.98 -3.00 22.77
CA ALA A 379 17.77 -3.08 24.22
C ALA A 379 16.46 -3.83 24.56
N ALA A 380 15.40 -3.53 23.84
CA ALA A 380 14.12 -4.23 24.00
C ALA A 380 14.24 -5.73 23.71
N GLN A 381 14.96 -6.11 22.65
CA GLN A 381 15.22 -7.50 22.29
C GLN A 381 16.06 -8.21 23.37
N TYR A 382 17.08 -7.54 23.90
CA TYR A 382 17.88 -8.09 24.99
C TYR A 382 17.04 -8.28 26.26
N ARG A 383 16.19 -7.30 26.63
CA ARG A 383 15.26 -7.43 27.76
C ARG A 383 14.33 -8.62 27.58
N TRP A 384 13.76 -8.78 26.40
CA TRP A 384 12.87 -9.91 26.11
C TRP A 384 13.59 -11.27 26.26
N GLN A 385 14.79 -11.41 25.70
CA GLN A 385 15.57 -12.65 25.84
C GLN A 385 15.95 -12.96 27.29
N THR A 386 16.29 -11.92 28.06
CA THR A 386 16.59 -12.07 29.50
C THR A 386 15.34 -12.46 30.29
N ALA A 387 14.22 -11.81 30.04
CA ALA A 387 12.95 -12.12 30.69
C ALA A 387 12.50 -13.56 30.40
N GLN A 388 12.68 -14.05 29.18
CA GLN A 388 12.38 -15.45 28.83
C GLN A 388 13.25 -16.43 29.63
N LYS A 389 14.55 -16.16 29.76
CA LYS A 389 15.47 -17.00 30.58
C LYS A 389 15.08 -17.00 32.06
N LEU A 390 14.75 -15.82 32.61
CA LEU A 390 14.28 -15.70 34.00
C LEU A 390 12.98 -16.47 34.23
N ALA A 391 12.01 -16.31 33.35
CA ALA A 391 10.73 -17.01 33.44
C ALA A 391 10.87 -18.53 33.32
N ALA A 392 11.74 -19.01 32.41
CA ALA A 392 12.06 -20.45 32.28
C ALA A 392 12.69 -21.03 33.53
N ASN A 393 13.48 -20.25 34.26
CA ASN A 393 14.08 -20.62 35.54
C ASN A 393 13.15 -20.38 36.75
N GLY A 394 11.85 -20.12 36.53
CA GLY A 394 10.86 -19.91 37.58
C GLY A 394 10.80 -18.50 38.17
N ASN A 395 11.75 -17.63 37.86
CA ASN A 395 11.77 -16.23 38.31
C ASN A 395 10.87 -15.32 37.45
N LYS A 396 9.55 -15.45 37.63
CA LYS A 396 8.56 -14.70 36.85
C LYS A 396 8.46 -13.22 37.28
N SER A 397 8.74 -12.93 38.56
CA SER A 397 8.82 -11.55 39.06
C SER A 397 9.95 -10.79 38.35
N GLY A 398 11.16 -11.36 38.33
CA GLY A 398 12.28 -10.77 37.61
C GLY A 398 12.01 -10.62 36.10
N ALA A 399 11.35 -11.60 35.47
CA ALA A 399 10.97 -11.52 34.08
C ALA A 399 10.01 -10.34 33.81
N TRP A 400 9.01 -10.16 34.66
CA TRP A 400 8.07 -9.04 34.60
C TRP A 400 8.79 -7.69 34.79
N GLU A 401 9.64 -7.57 35.81
CA GLU A 401 10.41 -6.34 36.06
C GLU A 401 11.28 -5.93 34.87
N TRP A 402 12.00 -6.88 34.28
CA TRP A 402 12.84 -6.66 33.11
C TRP A 402 12.08 -6.10 31.89
N MET A 403 10.81 -6.46 31.75
CA MET A 403 9.98 -6.05 30.63
C MET A 403 9.28 -4.69 30.81
N GLN A 404 9.30 -4.08 32.00
CA GLN A 404 8.61 -2.81 32.25
C GLN A 404 8.97 -1.69 31.27
N PRO A 405 10.25 -1.48 30.88
CA PRO A 405 10.58 -0.47 29.88
C PRO A 405 9.97 -0.74 28.51
N VAL A 406 9.85 -2.03 28.12
CA VAL A 406 9.25 -2.43 26.82
C VAL A 406 7.74 -2.21 26.83
N VAL A 407 7.05 -2.51 27.94
CA VAL A 407 5.61 -2.28 28.10
C VAL A 407 5.28 -0.78 28.02
N LYS A 408 6.14 0.07 28.56
CA LYS A 408 5.98 1.53 28.56
C LYS A 408 6.40 2.19 27.25
N SER A 409 7.18 1.51 26.43
CA SER A 409 7.67 2.03 25.15
C SER A 409 6.54 2.13 24.12
N ASN A 410 6.63 3.11 23.23
CA ASN A 410 5.77 3.25 22.05
C ASN A 410 6.42 2.66 20.77
N GLN A 411 7.53 1.92 20.92
CA GLN A 411 8.22 1.36 19.76
C GLN A 411 7.43 0.19 19.17
N GLU A 412 7.23 0.24 17.87
CA GLU A 412 6.68 -0.86 17.10
C GLU A 412 7.79 -1.86 16.78
N LEU A 413 7.78 -2.99 17.49
CA LEU A 413 8.70 -4.10 17.31
C LEU A 413 7.90 -5.37 17.00
N ASP A 414 8.31 -6.15 16.04
CA ASP A 414 7.59 -7.36 15.62
C ASP A 414 7.31 -8.35 16.75
N PHE A 415 8.25 -8.45 17.69
CA PHE A 415 8.10 -9.32 18.86
C PHE A 415 7.34 -8.67 20.03
N ALA A 416 7.16 -7.35 20.04
CA ALA A 416 6.59 -6.62 21.19
C ALA A 416 5.19 -7.08 21.58
N PRO A 417 4.24 -7.32 20.66
CA PRO A 417 2.92 -7.80 21.06
C PRO A 417 3.00 -9.12 21.84
N LYS A 418 3.84 -10.06 21.40
CA LYS A 418 4.09 -11.31 22.13
C LYS A 418 4.74 -11.06 23.48
N ALA A 419 5.77 -10.22 23.51
CA ALA A 419 6.55 -9.94 24.71
C ALA A 419 5.70 -9.25 25.79
N ILE A 420 4.90 -8.24 25.42
CA ILE A 420 4.02 -7.52 26.34
C ILE A 420 2.90 -8.45 26.86
N TYR A 421 2.31 -9.29 25.99
CA TYR A 421 1.33 -10.30 26.41
C TYR A 421 1.90 -11.24 27.48
N TRP A 422 3.09 -11.79 27.26
CA TRP A 422 3.72 -12.68 28.26
C TRP A 422 4.08 -11.95 29.54
N THR A 423 4.44 -10.66 29.46
CA THR A 423 4.65 -9.82 30.65
C THR A 423 3.37 -9.73 31.48
N GLY A 424 2.20 -9.56 30.83
CA GLY A 424 0.91 -9.63 31.49
C GLY A 424 0.63 -11.00 32.12
N LYS A 425 1.00 -12.09 31.45
CA LYS A 425 0.90 -13.46 32.00
C LYS A 425 1.75 -13.64 33.28
N TRP A 426 2.99 -13.18 33.24
CA TRP A 426 3.88 -13.24 34.41
C TRP A 426 3.38 -12.37 35.57
N ALA A 427 2.77 -11.21 35.26
CA ALA A 427 2.15 -10.36 36.28
C ALA A 427 0.98 -11.07 37.00
N ILE A 428 0.14 -11.84 36.30
CA ILE A 428 -0.91 -12.67 36.93
C ILE A 428 -0.28 -13.68 37.85
N GLU A 429 0.73 -14.41 37.40
CA GLU A 429 1.37 -15.48 38.15
C GLU A 429 2.16 -14.97 39.38
N THR A 430 2.48 -13.67 39.42
CA THR A 430 3.11 -12.98 40.54
C THR A 430 2.11 -12.16 41.39
N ASN A 431 0.80 -12.43 41.23
CA ASN A 431 -0.30 -11.79 41.97
C ASN A 431 -0.35 -10.25 41.79
N ASN A 432 -0.07 -9.78 40.56
CA ASN A 432 -0.15 -8.36 40.20
C ASN A 432 -1.18 -8.13 39.07
N PRO A 433 -2.50 -8.21 39.37
CA PRO A 433 -3.54 -8.16 38.34
C PRO A 433 -3.63 -6.81 37.64
N GLU A 434 -3.32 -5.70 38.30
CA GLU A 434 -3.36 -4.36 37.66
C GLU A 434 -2.24 -4.19 36.64
N ALA A 435 -1.04 -4.69 36.91
CA ALA A 435 0.03 -4.69 35.93
C ALA A 435 -0.29 -5.62 34.75
N ALA A 436 -0.95 -6.76 35.01
CA ALA A 436 -1.42 -7.64 33.94
C ALA A 436 -2.43 -6.94 33.02
N LYS A 437 -3.43 -6.29 33.61
CA LYS A 437 -4.44 -5.51 32.90
C LYS A 437 -3.81 -4.40 32.06
N THR A 438 -2.85 -3.69 32.62
CA THR A 438 -2.09 -2.65 31.90
C THR A 438 -1.36 -3.23 30.70
N ALA A 439 -0.66 -4.34 30.86
CA ALA A 439 0.06 -4.99 29.76
C ALA A 439 -0.89 -5.47 28.65
N PHE A 440 -2.02 -6.13 29.01
CA PHE A 440 -2.98 -6.62 28.01
C PHE A 440 -3.65 -5.47 27.25
N ASN A 441 -4.07 -4.40 27.94
CA ASN A 441 -4.63 -3.21 27.29
C ASN A 441 -3.61 -2.59 26.33
N ARG A 442 -2.32 -2.56 26.74
CA ARG A 442 -1.26 -2.01 25.89
C ARG A 442 -1.07 -2.79 24.60
N VAL A 443 -1.20 -4.12 24.62
CA VAL A 443 -1.16 -4.93 23.39
C VAL A 443 -2.33 -4.59 22.49
N ILE A 444 -3.55 -4.45 23.05
CA ILE A 444 -4.75 -4.12 22.26
C ILE A 444 -4.65 -2.71 21.67
N GLU A 445 -4.15 -1.75 22.42
CA GLU A 445 -3.99 -0.36 21.99
C GLU A 445 -2.98 -0.22 20.84
N LEU A 446 -1.77 -0.79 21.00
CA LEU A 446 -0.67 -0.60 20.05
C LEU A 446 -0.69 -1.59 18.89
N TYR A 447 -1.24 -2.78 19.10
CA TYR A 447 -1.19 -3.89 18.14
C TYR A 447 -2.56 -4.55 17.93
N PRO A 448 -3.64 -3.79 17.67
CA PRO A 448 -5.02 -4.29 17.67
C PRO A 448 -5.26 -5.44 16.71
N GLN A 449 -4.44 -5.56 15.68
CA GLN A 449 -4.57 -6.58 14.62
C GLN A 449 -3.72 -7.83 14.86
N SER A 450 -2.96 -7.87 15.99
CA SER A 450 -2.11 -9.01 16.29
C SER A 450 -2.90 -10.14 16.95
N TYR A 451 -2.47 -11.39 16.72
CA TYR A 451 -2.94 -12.55 17.48
C TYR A 451 -2.88 -12.30 19.00
N TRP A 452 -1.86 -11.57 19.47
CA TRP A 452 -1.65 -11.29 20.88
C TRP A 452 -2.63 -10.27 21.45
N ALA A 453 -3.18 -9.37 20.62
CA ALA A 453 -4.28 -8.48 21.01
C ALA A 453 -5.55 -9.30 21.29
N TRP A 454 -5.89 -10.23 20.41
CA TRP A 454 -6.99 -11.16 20.65
C TRP A 454 -6.79 -11.97 21.93
N ARG A 455 -5.61 -12.54 22.13
CA ARG A 455 -5.27 -13.26 23.38
C ARG A 455 -5.36 -12.37 24.61
N SER A 456 -4.95 -11.12 24.51
CA SER A 456 -5.04 -10.13 25.60
C SER A 456 -6.48 -9.79 25.96
N ALA A 457 -7.35 -9.62 24.95
CA ALA A 457 -8.77 -9.40 25.16
C ALA A 457 -9.44 -10.59 25.88
N VAL A 458 -9.07 -11.84 25.52
CA VAL A 458 -9.50 -13.04 26.23
C VAL A 458 -9.06 -13.00 27.72
N MET A 459 -7.81 -12.60 27.98
CA MET A 459 -7.29 -12.51 29.35
C MET A 459 -7.97 -11.41 30.17
N LEU A 460 -8.51 -10.38 29.52
CA LEU A 460 -9.32 -9.32 30.14
C LEU A 460 -10.79 -9.71 30.34
N GLY A 461 -11.18 -10.92 29.95
CA GLY A 461 -12.54 -11.41 30.06
C GLY A 461 -13.50 -10.86 29.01
N TRP A 462 -12.98 -10.30 27.91
CA TRP A 462 -13.81 -9.86 26.81
C TRP A 462 -14.42 -11.06 26.08
N ASN A 463 -15.67 -10.92 25.65
CA ASN A 463 -16.36 -11.96 24.90
C ASN A 463 -15.91 -11.93 23.41
N VAL A 464 -14.72 -12.46 23.13
CA VAL A 464 -14.08 -12.42 21.81
C VAL A 464 -14.13 -13.75 21.05
N GLY A 465 -14.89 -14.73 21.51
CA GLY A 465 -14.77 -16.10 21.03
C GLY A 465 -16.05 -16.87 20.77
N ASP A 466 -17.21 -16.28 20.94
CA ASP A 466 -18.46 -16.92 20.53
C ASP A 466 -18.74 -16.65 19.05
N PHE A 467 -17.92 -17.27 18.20
CA PHE A 467 -18.06 -17.13 16.75
C PHE A 467 -19.43 -17.58 16.22
N GLU A 468 -20.14 -18.46 16.91
CA GLU A 468 -21.49 -18.88 16.51
C GLU A 468 -22.54 -17.81 16.84
N ARG A 469 -22.38 -17.07 17.94
CA ARG A 469 -23.21 -15.91 18.27
C ARG A 469 -22.82 -14.64 17.52
N LEU A 470 -21.54 -14.47 17.20
CA LEU A 470 -21.05 -13.31 16.49
C LEU A 470 -21.31 -13.36 14.98
N ARG A 471 -21.48 -14.55 14.38
CA ARG A 471 -21.83 -14.67 12.95
C ARG A 471 -23.10 -13.92 12.56
N PRO A 472 -24.22 -13.97 13.32
CA PRO A 472 -25.40 -13.14 13.03
C PRO A 472 -25.25 -11.67 13.42
N LEU A 473 -24.30 -11.37 14.33
CA LEU A 473 -23.99 -10.03 14.81
C LEU A 473 -22.78 -9.44 14.09
N SER A 474 -22.32 -10.07 12.98
CA SER A 474 -21.29 -9.44 12.15
C SER A 474 -21.71 -7.99 11.95
N PRO A 475 -20.95 -7.00 12.48
CA PRO A 475 -21.23 -5.62 12.15
C PRO A 475 -21.31 -5.59 10.64
N ALA A 476 -22.34 -4.97 10.10
CA ALA A 476 -22.37 -4.68 8.67
C ALA A 476 -21.03 -4.03 8.39
N LEU A 477 -20.12 -4.78 7.77
CA LEU A 477 -18.84 -4.23 7.38
C LEU A 477 -19.18 -3.04 6.51
N ASP A 478 -18.86 -1.84 6.98
CA ASP A 478 -18.96 -0.66 6.14
C ASP A 478 -17.86 -0.83 5.07
N LEU A 479 -18.25 -1.49 4.01
CA LEU A 479 -17.43 -1.73 2.82
C LEU A 479 -17.36 -0.48 1.94
N THR A 480 -17.93 0.64 2.39
CA THR A 480 -17.79 1.92 1.70
C THR A 480 -16.28 2.18 1.54
N LYS A 481 -15.81 2.14 0.31
CA LYS A 481 -14.42 2.49 0.00
C LYS A 481 -14.14 3.90 0.50
N ILE A 482 -13.44 3.98 1.62
CA ILE A 482 -13.01 5.28 2.16
C ILE A 482 -11.88 5.77 1.26
N TYR A 483 -12.12 6.91 0.63
CA TYR A 483 -11.07 7.59 -0.11
C TYR A 483 -9.98 8.05 0.85
N SER A 484 -8.77 7.58 0.59
CA SER A 484 -7.57 8.14 1.18
C SER A 484 -6.76 8.76 0.04
N PRO A 485 -6.40 10.06 0.13
CA PRO A 485 -5.54 10.66 -0.87
C PRO A 485 -4.24 9.87 -0.97
N LEU A 486 -3.68 9.80 -2.15
CA LEU A 486 -2.38 9.17 -2.35
C LEU A 486 -1.30 9.99 -1.61
N PRO A 487 -0.30 9.34 -1.00
CA PRO A 487 0.74 10.06 -0.25
C PRO A 487 1.68 10.90 -1.12
N MET A 488 1.63 10.73 -2.45
CA MET A 488 2.39 11.52 -3.40
C MET A 488 1.67 11.61 -4.75
N GLY A 489 2.23 12.40 -5.65
CA GLY A 489 1.76 12.59 -7.02
C GLY A 489 1.17 13.97 -7.29
N SER A 490 1.14 14.35 -8.56
CA SER A 490 0.57 15.61 -9.04
C SER A 490 -0.92 15.72 -8.73
N GLU A 491 -1.47 16.94 -8.81
CA GLU A 491 -2.92 17.16 -8.68
C GLU A 491 -3.72 16.34 -9.71
N ALA A 492 -3.20 16.17 -10.92
CA ALA A 492 -3.83 15.38 -11.96
C ALA A 492 -3.87 13.87 -11.60
N LEU A 493 -2.79 13.35 -11.00
CA LEU A 493 -2.74 11.97 -10.53
C LEU A 493 -3.76 11.74 -9.40
N GLN A 494 -3.78 12.64 -8.40
CA GLN A 494 -4.77 12.59 -7.29
C GLN A 494 -6.20 12.63 -7.82
N GLU A 495 -6.46 13.48 -8.81
CA GLU A 495 -7.78 13.62 -9.43
C GLU A 495 -8.19 12.37 -10.20
N LEU A 496 -7.30 11.79 -11.01
CA LEU A 496 -7.57 10.53 -11.73
C LEU A 496 -7.87 9.38 -10.77
N TYR A 497 -7.08 9.25 -9.70
CA TYR A 497 -7.31 8.26 -8.67
C TYR A 497 -8.65 8.48 -7.96
N LEU A 498 -8.96 9.73 -7.60
CA LEU A 498 -10.24 10.12 -7.01
C LEU A 498 -11.43 9.72 -7.91
N LEU A 499 -11.28 9.88 -9.21
CA LEU A 499 -12.31 9.60 -10.21
C LEU A 499 -12.36 8.13 -10.66
N GLY A 500 -11.58 7.24 -10.06
CA GLY A 500 -11.54 5.82 -10.44
C GLY A 500 -10.93 5.55 -11.82
N GLN A 501 -10.18 6.51 -12.36
CA GLN A 501 -9.45 6.35 -13.63
C GLN A 501 -8.06 5.77 -13.34
N TYR A 502 -8.05 4.59 -12.73
CA TYR A 502 -6.85 4.00 -12.14
C TYR A 502 -5.75 3.68 -13.15
N TYR A 503 -6.12 3.28 -14.37
CA TYR A 503 -5.12 3.04 -15.42
C TYR A 503 -4.43 4.32 -15.87
N ASP A 504 -5.17 5.40 -16.08
CA ASP A 504 -4.60 6.70 -16.41
C ASP A 504 -3.76 7.26 -15.24
N ALA A 505 -4.21 7.04 -14.00
CA ALA A 505 -3.46 7.38 -12.78
C ALA A 505 -2.15 6.58 -12.70
N TRP A 506 -2.19 5.28 -12.99
CA TRP A 506 -1.00 4.42 -13.02
C TRP A 506 0.01 4.86 -14.08
N LEU A 507 -0.45 5.16 -15.30
CA LEU A 507 0.42 5.69 -16.36
C LEU A 507 1.09 7.00 -15.94
N LEU A 508 0.33 7.90 -15.31
CA LEU A 508 0.86 9.17 -14.86
C LEU A 508 1.87 8.99 -13.71
N LEU A 509 1.57 8.11 -12.74
CA LEU A 509 2.52 7.76 -11.68
C LEU A 509 3.85 7.27 -12.25
N GLN A 510 3.83 6.36 -13.23
CA GLN A 510 5.05 5.83 -13.83
C GLN A 510 5.92 6.94 -14.45
N SER A 511 5.29 7.99 -15.02
CA SER A 511 6.00 9.13 -15.60
C SER A 511 6.49 10.16 -14.56
N GLU A 512 5.96 10.14 -13.35
CA GLU A 512 6.35 11.02 -12.24
C GLU A 512 7.46 10.42 -11.36
N ILE A 513 7.72 9.12 -11.47
CA ILE A 513 8.79 8.43 -10.75
C ILE A 513 10.13 8.69 -11.45
N GLU A 514 11.05 9.36 -10.74
CA GLU A 514 12.38 9.66 -11.30
C GLU A 514 13.29 8.43 -11.36
N GLN A 515 13.20 7.56 -10.34
CA GLN A 515 14.07 6.38 -10.21
C GLN A 515 13.26 5.08 -10.14
N PRO A 516 12.76 4.55 -11.29
CA PRO A 516 11.90 3.36 -11.30
C PRO A 516 12.50 2.12 -10.65
N GLN A 517 13.84 2.05 -10.57
CA GLN A 517 14.55 0.94 -9.95
C GLN A 517 14.73 1.10 -8.42
N GLN A 518 14.39 2.28 -7.88
CA GLN A 518 14.57 2.61 -6.47
C GLN A 518 13.45 3.52 -5.97
N LEU A 519 12.26 2.94 -5.84
CA LEU A 519 11.11 3.68 -5.32
C LEU A 519 11.34 4.14 -3.87
N SER A 520 10.98 5.37 -3.57
CA SER A 520 10.79 5.83 -2.19
C SER A 520 9.62 5.09 -1.53
N VAL A 521 9.49 5.21 -0.22
CA VAL A 521 8.38 4.60 0.55
C VAL A 521 7.02 5.08 0.03
N ASN A 522 6.89 6.38 -0.23
CA ASN A 522 5.62 6.97 -0.70
C ASN A 522 5.29 6.57 -2.13
N GLU A 523 6.28 6.51 -3.03
CA GLU A 523 6.09 6.03 -4.41
C GLU A 523 5.65 4.58 -4.44
N GLN A 524 6.33 3.71 -3.68
CA GLN A 524 6.00 2.29 -3.62
C GLN A 524 4.61 2.04 -3.01
N PHE A 525 4.25 2.79 -1.97
CA PHE A 525 2.92 2.69 -1.37
C PHE A 525 1.83 3.19 -2.32
N THR A 526 2.06 4.33 -3.01
CA THR A 526 1.15 4.87 -4.03
C THR A 526 0.94 3.88 -5.16
N GLU A 527 2.02 3.29 -5.66
CA GLU A 527 1.95 2.24 -6.69
C GLU A 527 1.12 1.05 -6.20
N GLY A 528 1.39 0.56 -4.99
CA GLY A 528 0.64 -0.54 -4.39
C GLY A 528 -0.86 -0.27 -4.30
N LEU A 529 -1.27 0.93 -3.90
CA LEU A 529 -2.68 1.31 -3.83
C LEU A 529 -3.34 1.33 -5.21
N ILE A 530 -2.66 1.88 -6.22
CA ILE A 530 -3.21 1.94 -7.60
C ILE A 530 -3.29 0.53 -8.20
N GLU A 531 -2.28 -0.34 -7.98
CA GLU A 531 -2.31 -1.73 -8.43
C GLU A 531 -3.49 -2.52 -7.84
N LEU A 532 -3.82 -2.31 -6.57
CA LEU A 532 -5.01 -2.91 -5.95
C LEU A 532 -6.30 -2.48 -6.64
N GLU A 533 -6.44 -1.20 -6.95
CA GLU A 533 -7.62 -0.66 -7.64
C GLU A 533 -7.71 -1.13 -9.11
N LEU A 534 -6.58 -1.49 -9.73
CA LEU A 534 -6.53 -2.14 -11.04
C LEU A 534 -6.89 -3.63 -11.00
N GLY A 535 -7.10 -4.21 -9.81
CA GLY A 535 -7.35 -5.64 -9.63
C GLY A 535 -6.08 -6.50 -9.59
N HIS A 536 -4.90 -5.89 -9.62
CA HIS A 536 -3.62 -6.58 -9.51
C HIS A 536 -3.27 -6.82 -8.03
N TYR A 537 -4.15 -7.55 -7.31
CA TYR A 537 -4.09 -7.71 -5.86
C TYR A 537 -2.76 -8.25 -5.35
N SER A 538 -2.20 -9.28 -6.02
CA SER A 538 -0.92 -9.86 -5.60
C SER A 538 0.22 -8.85 -5.65
N GLN A 539 0.29 -8.06 -6.72
CA GLN A 539 1.32 -7.03 -6.91
C GLN A 539 1.15 -5.89 -5.90
N GLY A 540 -0.08 -5.41 -5.73
CA GLY A 540 -0.37 -4.33 -4.79
C GLY A 540 -0.08 -4.71 -3.34
N ILE A 541 -0.52 -5.90 -2.89
CA ILE A 541 -0.24 -6.42 -1.54
C ILE A 541 1.27 -6.59 -1.35
N GLN A 542 1.96 -7.19 -2.32
CA GLN A 542 3.41 -7.40 -2.25
C GLN A 542 4.16 -6.07 -2.15
N SER A 543 3.81 -5.08 -2.97
CA SER A 543 4.41 -3.75 -2.96
C SER A 543 4.29 -3.09 -1.59
N ILE A 544 3.10 -3.15 -0.97
CA ILE A 544 2.86 -2.59 0.37
C ILE A 544 3.58 -3.40 1.45
N TRP A 545 3.58 -4.72 1.35
CA TRP A 545 4.26 -5.60 2.31
C TRP A 545 5.78 -5.41 2.30
N GLU A 546 6.39 -5.24 1.13
CA GLU A 546 7.83 -5.02 0.98
C GLU A 546 8.34 -3.73 1.66
N LEU A 547 7.46 -2.78 1.98
CA LEU A 547 7.82 -1.62 2.80
C LEU A 547 8.35 -2.02 4.18
N THR A 548 7.95 -3.18 4.70
CA THR A 548 8.48 -3.74 5.95
C THR A 548 9.96 -4.11 5.87
N GLN A 549 10.50 -4.24 4.64
CA GLN A 549 11.90 -4.64 4.39
C GLN A 549 12.85 -3.45 4.24
N ARG A 550 12.36 -2.23 4.47
CA ARG A 550 13.19 -1.03 4.43
C ARG A 550 14.20 -1.05 5.58
N GLU A 551 15.43 -0.61 5.31
CA GLU A 551 16.54 -0.77 6.24
C GLU A 551 17.03 0.57 6.81
N THR A 552 16.78 1.71 6.12
CA THR A 552 17.25 3.01 6.60
C THR A 552 16.30 3.61 7.65
N PRO A 553 16.80 4.32 8.67
CA PRO A 553 15.96 4.93 9.71
C PRO A 553 14.88 5.87 9.14
N GLN A 554 15.23 6.65 8.11
CA GLN A 554 14.31 7.59 7.48
C GLN A 554 13.16 6.86 6.75
N GLU A 555 13.46 5.81 5.99
CA GLU A 555 12.44 5.00 5.31
C GLU A 555 11.54 4.26 6.32
N LEU A 556 12.13 3.76 7.41
CA LEU A 556 11.38 3.12 8.49
C LEU A 556 10.43 4.10 9.18
N GLU A 557 10.83 5.36 9.36
CA GLU A 557 9.96 6.40 9.92
C GLU A 557 8.79 6.71 8.97
N GLN A 558 9.06 6.87 7.67
CA GLN A 558 8.01 7.06 6.66
C GLN A 558 7.04 5.88 6.61
N TRP A 559 7.55 4.64 6.63
CA TRP A 559 6.72 3.44 6.69
C TRP A 559 5.85 3.40 7.96
N ARG A 560 6.41 3.74 9.14
CA ARG A 560 5.64 3.80 10.39
C ARG A 560 4.51 4.83 10.32
N ALA A 561 4.75 5.97 9.69
CA ALA A 561 3.70 6.96 9.47
C ALA A 561 2.56 6.42 8.59
N LEU A 562 2.88 5.75 7.48
CA LEU A 562 1.90 5.10 6.62
C LEU A 562 1.10 4.02 7.36
N ARG A 563 1.74 3.23 8.19
CA ARG A 563 1.13 2.16 8.99
C ARG A 563 0.06 2.65 9.96
N GLN A 564 0.07 3.94 10.34
CA GLN A 564 -0.99 4.55 11.16
C GLN A 564 -2.26 4.87 10.34
N THR A 565 -2.21 4.75 9.01
CA THR A 565 -3.33 5.06 8.12
C THR A 565 -4.22 3.85 7.87
N LYS A 566 -5.53 4.08 7.68
CA LYS A 566 -6.45 3.02 7.24
C LYS A 566 -6.06 2.46 5.87
N ALA A 567 -5.58 3.31 4.96
CA ALA A 567 -5.17 2.93 3.62
C ALA A 567 -4.11 1.82 3.62
N TYR A 568 -3.15 1.89 4.54
CA TYR A 568 -2.12 0.86 4.69
C TYR A 568 -2.71 -0.53 5.00
N TRP A 569 -3.62 -0.59 5.98
CA TRP A 569 -4.22 -1.85 6.39
C TRP A 569 -5.23 -2.38 5.38
N GLN A 570 -6.01 -1.50 4.76
CA GLN A 570 -6.90 -1.87 3.65
C GLN A 570 -6.12 -2.36 2.44
N GLY A 571 -4.95 -1.80 2.18
CA GLY A 571 -4.06 -2.24 1.12
C GLY A 571 -3.43 -3.61 1.38
N LEU A 572 -3.04 -3.93 2.63
CA LEU A 572 -2.52 -5.25 3.00
C LEU A 572 -3.60 -6.33 3.07
N PHE A 573 -4.84 -5.97 3.42
CA PHE A 573 -5.97 -6.87 3.59
C PHE A 573 -7.18 -6.39 2.77
N PRO A 574 -7.06 -6.34 1.45
CA PRO A 574 -8.18 -5.95 0.60
C PRO A 574 -9.27 -7.02 0.62
N PHE A 575 -10.52 -6.58 0.48
CA PHE A 575 -11.69 -7.47 0.32
C PHE A 575 -12.15 -7.45 -1.14
N PRO A 576 -11.45 -8.14 -2.07
CA PRO A 576 -11.69 -8.01 -3.51
C PRO A 576 -13.00 -8.66 -3.98
N TYR A 577 -13.60 -9.54 -3.18
CA TYR A 577 -14.76 -10.37 -3.54
C TYR A 577 -15.95 -10.15 -2.59
N HIS A 578 -16.17 -8.94 -2.15
CA HIS A 578 -17.25 -8.61 -1.21
C HIS A 578 -18.60 -8.29 -1.90
N GLU A 579 -18.63 -8.29 -3.22
CA GLU A 579 -19.83 -8.03 -4.04
C GLU A 579 -20.75 -9.24 -4.15
#